data_ee566a06823ba964b5a6b43d1d60b054
#
_entry.id   ee566a06823ba964b5a6b43d1d60b054
#
_cell.length_a   1.000
_cell.length_b   1.000
_cell.length_c   1.000
_cell.angle_alpha   90.00
_cell.angle_beta   90.00
_cell.angle_gamma   90.00
#
_symmetry.space_group_name_H-M   'P 1'
#
loop_
_entity.id
_entity.type
_entity.pdbx_description
1 polymer ?
#
loop_
_entity_poly.entity_id
_entity_poly.type
_entity_poly.pdbx_seq_one_letter_code
_entity_poly.pdbx_strand_id
1 'polypeptide(L)'
;TMAWPHKKSERRAAVSAFGFGGTNAHIVFETEKKRERKSRQKKPPVKSTPQPMAIVGMEAIFGGCNGLHEFYQTVYDNKQHFRSLPPERWKGMEQYAELIDLPKGAWLKSFDIDFMRFKLQPNPKEHLISQQLLTLEVTDKAIKSTKLQEGQNVAVLVAMETELEIHRFRGRVNLSTQIEYSLKEAGIDLSDAEQH
;
A
#
# COMPACT_ATOMS: atom_id res chain seq x y z
N THR A 1 0.55 0.99 37.31
CA THR A 1 0.33 -0.47 37.48
C THR A 1 -0.84 -0.67 38.40
N MET A 2 -1.86 -1.40 37.97
CA MET A 2 -3.05 -1.72 38.74
C MET A 2 -2.98 -3.19 39.17
N ALA A 3 -3.41 -3.47 40.42
CA ALA A 3 -3.48 -4.86 40.90
C ALA A 3 -4.56 -5.65 40.13
N TRP A 4 -4.29 -6.91 39.85
CA TRP A 4 -5.25 -7.78 39.20
C TRP A 4 -6.41 -8.10 40.12
N PRO A 5 -7.67 -7.78 39.75
CA PRO A 5 -8.81 -7.82 40.70
C PRO A 5 -9.31 -9.23 41.08
N HIS A 6 -8.90 -10.27 40.31
CA HIS A 6 -9.40 -11.62 40.50
C HIS A 6 -8.40 -12.54 41.22
N LYS A 7 -8.90 -13.64 41.82
CA LYS A 7 -8.07 -14.67 42.43
C LYS A 7 -7.09 -15.26 41.41
N LYS A 8 -5.88 -15.63 41.84
CA LYS A 8 -4.79 -16.11 40.97
C LYS A 8 -5.19 -17.27 40.04
N SER A 9 -6.13 -18.14 40.49
CA SER A 9 -6.62 -19.30 39.73
C SER A 9 -7.61 -18.97 38.60
N GLU A 10 -8.10 -17.75 38.51
CA GLU A 10 -9.17 -17.36 37.58
C GLU A 10 -8.77 -16.19 36.66
N ARG A 11 -7.49 -15.89 36.64
CA ARG A 11 -6.99 -14.75 35.84
C ARG A 11 -6.98 -15.10 34.36
N ARG A 12 -7.67 -14.27 33.58
CA ARG A 12 -7.65 -14.30 32.11
C ARG A 12 -7.45 -12.90 31.59
N ALA A 13 -6.68 -12.78 30.54
CA ALA A 13 -6.51 -11.54 29.81
C ALA A 13 -6.52 -11.82 28.31
N ALA A 14 -6.96 -10.87 27.55
CA ALA A 14 -6.92 -10.95 26.10
C ALA A 14 -6.29 -9.68 25.53
N VAL A 15 -5.55 -9.83 24.46
CA VAL A 15 -4.98 -8.75 23.68
C VAL A 15 -5.44 -8.92 22.23
N SER A 16 -6.02 -7.89 21.68
CA SER A 16 -6.38 -7.81 20.27
C SER A 16 -5.50 -6.78 19.60
N ALA A 17 -4.93 -7.13 18.47
CA ALA A 17 -4.18 -6.23 17.61
C ALA A 17 -4.84 -6.25 16.22
N PHE A 18 -5.15 -5.06 15.71
CA PHE A 18 -5.76 -4.87 14.40
C PHE A 18 -4.77 -4.11 13.53
N GLY A 19 -4.28 -4.77 12.47
CA GLY A 19 -3.37 -4.15 11.51
C GLY A 19 -4.13 -3.51 10.35
N PHE A 20 -3.61 -2.40 9.83
CA PHE A 20 -4.05 -1.87 8.55
C PHE A 20 -3.74 -2.91 7.46
N GLY A 21 -4.75 -3.26 6.67
CA GLY A 21 -4.61 -4.32 5.66
C GLY A 21 -5.27 -5.65 6.04
N GLY A 22 -5.99 -5.70 7.18
CA GLY A 22 -6.83 -6.85 7.55
C GLY A 22 -6.12 -7.98 8.30
N THR A 23 -4.85 -7.82 8.66
CA THR A 23 -4.14 -8.76 9.53
C THR A 23 -4.53 -8.51 10.98
N ASN A 24 -5.36 -9.37 11.53
CA ASN A 24 -5.84 -9.26 12.91
C ASN A 24 -5.31 -10.41 13.73
N ALA A 25 -4.91 -10.13 14.96
CA ALA A 25 -4.48 -11.13 15.92
C ALA A 25 -5.24 -10.97 17.25
N HIS A 26 -5.63 -12.09 17.83
CA HIS A 26 -6.25 -12.12 19.14
C HIS A 26 -5.60 -13.22 19.99
N ILE A 27 -5.04 -12.84 21.13
CA ILE A 27 -4.34 -13.74 22.04
C ILE A 27 -5.05 -13.71 23.39
N VAL A 28 -5.36 -14.87 23.92
CA VAL A 28 -5.92 -15.04 25.26
C VAL A 28 -4.89 -15.68 26.16
N PHE A 29 -4.65 -15.07 27.30
CA PHE A 29 -3.80 -15.59 28.36
C PHE A 29 -4.66 -16.05 29.52
N GLU A 30 -4.36 -17.19 30.12
CA GLU A 30 -4.98 -17.64 31.36
C GLU A 30 -3.95 -18.20 32.34
N THR A 31 -4.26 -18.12 33.62
CA THR A 31 -3.43 -18.78 34.64
C THR A 31 -3.51 -20.29 34.44
N GLU A 32 -2.38 -20.96 34.48
CA GLU A 32 -2.33 -22.42 34.34
C GLU A 32 -3.12 -23.06 35.46
N LYS A 33 -4.19 -23.75 35.09
CA LYS A 33 -4.87 -24.68 36.00
C LYS A 33 -4.16 -26.03 35.88
N LYS A 34 -3.71 -26.61 36.97
CA LYS A 34 -3.28 -28.05 36.98
C LYS A 34 -4.49 -28.89 36.58
N ARG A 35 -4.70 -29.00 35.27
CA ARG A 35 -5.60 -30.01 34.71
C ARG A 35 -4.80 -31.28 34.55
N GLU A 36 -5.28 -32.38 35.17
CA GLU A 36 -4.86 -33.69 34.73
C GLU A 36 -5.02 -33.77 33.21
N ARG A 37 -3.92 -33.80 32.49
CA ARG A 37 -3.93 -33.95 31.05
C ARG A 37 -4.52 -35.34 30.72
N LYS A 38 -5.85 -35.41 30.53
CA LYS A 38 -6.41 -36.53 29.77
C LYS A 38 -5.69 -36.48 28.41
N SER A 39 -4.87 -37.47 28.18
CA SER A 39 -4.15 -37.69 26.91
C SER A 39 -5.17 -37.64 25.77
N ARG A 40 -5.35 -36.46 25.17
CA ARG A 40 -5.97 -36.41 23.85
C ARG A 40 -4.97 -37.06 22.93
N GLN A 41 -5.31 -38.21 22.42
CA GLN A 41 -4.56 -38.81 21.30
C GLN A 41 -4.43 -37.70 20.24
N LYS A 42 -3.22 -37.16 20.14
CA LYS A 42 -2.88 -36.23 19.08
C LYS A 42 -2.99 -37.05 17.80
N LYS A 43 -3.99 -36.79 16.96
CA LYS A 43 -3.92 -37.22 15.57
C LYS A 43 -2.54 -36.83 15.07
N PRO A 44 -1.79 -37.76 14.48
CA PRO A 44 -0.48 -37.43 13.96
C PRO A 44 -0.65 -36.23 13.01
N PRO A 45 0.21 -35.24 13.10
CA PRO A 45 0.15 -34.12 12.17
C PRO A 45 0.26 -34.72 10.77
N VAL A 46 -0.72 -34.38 9.93
CA VAL A 46 -0.59 -34.70 8.50
C VAL A 46 0.68 -33.97 8.06
N LYS A 47 1.75 -34.71 7.85
CA LYS A 47 2.99 -34.18 7.28
C LYS A 47 2.70 -33.87 5.81
N SER A 48 2.06 -32.72 5.55
CA SER A 48 2.17 -32.15 4.22
C SER A 48 3.60 -31.65 4.09
N THR A 49 4.42 -32.42 3.36
CA THR A 49 5.70 -31.88 2.89
C THR A 49 5.35 -30.66 2.03
N PRO A 50 5.73 -29.43 2.43
CA PRO A 50 5.48 -28.28 1.60
C PRO A 50 6.17 -28.53 0.26
N GLN A 51 5.41 -28.39 -0.82
CA GLN A 51 6.02 -28.47 -2.15
C GLN A 51 6.99 -27.32 -2.30
N PRO A 52 8.22 -27.56 -2.74
CA PRO A 52 9.18 -26.49 -2.96
C PRO A 52 8.66 -25.56 -4.04
N MET A 53 8.70 -24.25 -3.76
CA MET A 53 8.39 -23.19 -4.73
C MET A 53 9.69 -22.53 -5.15
N ALA A 54 9.83 -22.24 -6.44
CA ALA A 54 10.98 -21.52 -6.98
C ALA A 54 10.57 -20.11 -7.39
N ILE A 55 11.38 -19.11 -7.02
CA ILE A 55 11.28 -17.76 -7.55
C ILE A 55 12.04 -17.78 -8.88
N VAL A 56 11.33 -17.51 -9.99
CA VAL A 56 11.89 -17.59 -11.35
C VAL A 56 12.11 -16.22 -11.99
N GLY A 57 11.58 -15.16 -11.42
CA GLY A 57 11.79 -13.78 -11.85
C GLY A 57 11.52 -12.83 -10.70
N MET A 58 12.21 -11.70 -10.71
CA MET A 58 12.10 -10.65 -9.70
C MET A 58 12.32 -9.28 -10.33
N GLU A 59 11.62 -8.28 -9.84
CA GLU A 59 11.89 -6.89 -10.17
C GLU A 59 11.46 -5.98 -9.01
N ALA A 60 12.07 -4.79 -8.92
CA ALA A 60 11.82 -3.86 -7.85
C ALA A 60 12.05 -2.41 -8.30
N ILE A 61 11.16 -1.52 -7.89
CA ILE A 61 11.32 -0.07 -8.03
C ILE A 61 11.02 0.55 -6.67
N PHE A 62 12.03 1.18 -6.06
CA PHE A 62 11.92 1.79 -4.74
C PHE A 62 12.64 3.14 -4.72
N GLY A 63 12.01 4.17 -4.26
CA GLY A 63 12.64 5.45 -3.99
C GLY A 63 13.55 5.92 -5.11
N GLY A 64 14.87 5.88 -4.90
CA GLY A 64 15.88 6.22 -5.89
C GLY A 64 16.33 5.08 -6.77
N CYS A 65 15.82 3.86 -6.59
CA CYS A 65 16.23 2.66 -7.32
C CYS A 65 15.24 2.34 -8.43
N ASN A 66 15.70 2.31 -9.66
CA ASN A 66 14.89 1.99 -10.84
C ASN A 66 15.24 0.60 -11.39
N GLY A 67 15.15 -0.40 -10.54
CA GLY A 67 15.42 -1.78 -10.89
C GLY A 67 16.09 -2.56 -9.77
N LEU A 68 16.03 -3.87 -9.90
CA LEU A 68 16.55 -4.81 -8.89
C LEU A 68 18.04 -4.65 -8.63
N HIS A 69 18.83 -4.34 -9.67
CA HIS A 69 20.27 -4.17 -9.53
C HIS A 69 20.62 -2.99 -8.63
N GLU A 70 20.01 -1.83 -8.87
CA GLU A 70 20.21 -0.65 -8.02
C GLU A 70 19.72 -0.86 -6.60
N PHE A 71 18.65 -1.62 -6.45
CA PHE A 71 18.14 -2.01 -5.12
C PHE A 71 19.16 -2.87 -4.38
N TYR A 72 19.76 -3.87 -5.02
CA TYR A 72 20.82 -4.68 -4.42
C TYR A 72 22.02 -3.83 -3.99
N GLN A 73 22.48 -2.94 -4.85
CA GLN A 73 23.57 -2.03 -4.50
C GLN A 73 23.22 -1.15 -3.30
N THR A 74 22.01 -0.62 -3.26
CA THR A 74 21.51 0.19 -2.15
C THR A 74 21.53 -0.57 -0.84
N VAL A 75 21.06 -1.82 -0.84
CA VAL A 75 21.04 -2.66 0.36
C VAL A 75 22.49 -3.02 0.78
N TYR A 76 23.33 -3.40 -0.17
CA TYR A 76 24.72 -3.78 0.10
C TYR A 76 25.54 -2.60 0.64
N ASP A 77 25.37 -1.42 0.06
CA ASP A 77 26.09 -0.20 0.43
C ASP A 77 25.45 0.49 1.67
N ASN A 78 24.36 -0.05 2.22
CA ASN A 78 23.59 0.57 3.29
C ASN A 78 23.20 2.03 2.99
N LYS A 79 22.84 2.33 1.74
CA LYS A 79 22.40 3.65 1.32
C LYS A 79 20.95 3.90 1.70
N GLN A 80 20.65 5.14 2.06
CA GLN A 80 19.29 5.59 2.30
C GLN A 80 18.82 6.52 1.20
N HIS A 81 17.58 6.33 0.73
CA HIS A 81 16.95 7.17 -0.29
C HIS A 81 15.88 8.10 0.27
N PHE A 82 15.88 8.30 1.59
CA PHE A 82 14.97 9.25 2.23
C PHE A 82 15.38 10.69 1.90
N ARG A 83 14.48 11.44 1.31
CA ARG A 83 14.66 12.83 0.91
C ARG A 83 13.39 13.63 1.15
N SER A 84 13.49 14.95 1.13
CA SER A 84 12.33 15.84 1.19
C SER A 84 11.40 15.58 0.00
N LEU A 85 10.14 15.90 0.16
CA LEU A 85 9.16 15.79 -0.93
C LEU A 85 9.63 16.63 -2.13
N PRO A 86 9.71 16.05 -3.33
CA PRO A 86 10.12 16.78 -4.53
C PRO A 86 9.19 17.96 -4.80
N PRO A 87 9.73 19.15 -5.15
CA PRO A 87 8.93 20.37 -5.38
C PRO A 87 7.80 20.18 -6.39
N GLU A 88 8.03 19.40 -7.43
CA GLU A 88 7.05 19.08 -8.47
C GLU A 88 5.82 18.31 -7.95
N ARG A 89 5.88 17.80 -6.72
CA ARG A 89 4.77 17.12 -6.05
C ARG A 89 3.98 17.99 -5.09
N TRP A 90 4.41 19.21 -4.89
CA TRP A 90 3.78 20.16 -3.95
C TRP A 90 2.42 20.67 -4.43
N LYS A 91 2.17 20.69 -5.72
CA LYS A 91 0.93 21.07 -6.43
C LYS A 91 -0.13 21.78 -5.56
N GLY A 92 -0.02 23.11 -5.47
CA GLY A 92 -0.92 23.95 -4.70
C GLY A 92 -0.59 24.06 -3.21
N MET A 93 0.52 23.47 -2.77
CA MET A 93 1.02 23.57 -1.39
C MET A 93 2.32 24.37 -1.30
N GLU A 94 2.81 24.91 -2.41
CA GLU A 94 4.09 25.58 -2.53
C GLU A 94 4.18 26.79 -1.57
N GLN A 95 3.10 27.53 -1.44
CA GLN A 95 2.99 28.68 -0.53
C GLN A 95 3.06 28.29 0.96
N TYR A 96 2.86 27.02 1.28
CA TYR A 96 2.89 26.51 2.64
C TYR A 96 4.17 25.75 2.96
N ALA A 97 5.11 25.70 2.03
CA ALA A 97 6.34 24.90 2.14
C ALA A 97 7.15 25.21 3.40
N GLU A 98 7.17 26.48 3.82
CA GLU A 98 7.88 26.93 5.02
C GLU A 98 7.15 26.60 6.32
N LEU A 99 5.86 26.34 6.25
CA LEU A 99 5.01 26.09 7.42
C LEU A 99 4.84 24.60 7.72
N ILE A 100 5.20 23.73 6.79
CA ILE A 100 4.97 22.29 6.90
C ILE A 100 6.31 21.57 6.97
N ASP A 101 6.65 21.06 8.15
CA ASP A 101 7.75 20.11 8.30
C ASP A 101 7.32 18.76 7.71
N LEU A 102 7.56 18.61 6.41
CA LEU A 102 7.20 17.40 5.68
C LEU A 102 8.19 16.28 5.99
N PRO A 103 7.70 15.11 6.37
CA PRO A 103 8.56 13.98 6.65
C PRO A 103 9.34 13.59 5.39
N LYS A 104 10.60 13.21 5.57
CA LYS A 104 11.41 12.63 4.51
C LYS A 104 10.84 11.28 4.10
N GLY A 105 10.79 11.02 2.82
CA GLY A 105 10.31 9.76 2.25
C GLY A 105 11.20 9.23 1.15
N ALA A 106 11.07 7.96 0.85
CA ALA A 106 11.75 7.32 -0.28
C ALA A 106 10.92 7.55 -1.56
N TRP A 107 10.87 8.79 -2.01
CA TRP A 107 10.07 9.22 -3.15
C TRP A 107 10.64 8.72 -4.46
N LEU A 108 9.81 8.11 -5.29
CA LEU A 108 10.14 7.83 -6.69
C LEU A 108 10.30 9.16 -7.43
N LYS A 109 11.30 9.25 -8.31
CA LYS A 109 11.49 10.44 -9.16
C LYS A 109 10.40 10.48 -10.22
N SER A 110 10.64 9.81 -11.29
CA SER A 110 9.74 9.62 -12.42
C SER A 110 9.98 8.21 -12.95
N PHE A 111 9.02 7.68 -13.63
CA PHE A 111 9.19 6.46 -14.42
C PHE A 111 8.46 6.66 -15.75
N ASP A 112 9.03 6.10 -16.79
CA ASP A 112 8.43 6.11 -18.11
C ASP A 112 7.63 4.81 -18.29
N ILE A 113 6.49 4.92 -18.94
CA ILE A 113 5.68 3.77 -19.27
C ILE A 113 5.41 3.73 -20.78
N ASP A 114 5.58 2.57 -21.37
CA ASP A 114 5.25 2.35 -22.77
C ASP A 114 3.75 2.14 -22.95
N PHE A 115 3.03 3.22 -23.22
CA PHE A 115 1.58 3.21 -23.43
C PHE A 115 1.15 2.28 -24.58
N MET A 116 1.97 2.18 -25.62
CA MET A 116 1.67 1.33 -26.79
C MET A 116 1.78 -0.14 -26.42
N ARG A 117 2.83 -0.49 -25.67
CA ARG A 117 3.03 -1.86 -25.19
C ARG A 117 1.87 -2.35 -24.33
N PHE A 118 1.41 -1.53 -23.39
CA PHE A 118 0.34 -1.88 -22.49
C PHE A 118 -1.06 -1.58 -23.06
N LYS A 119 -1.14 -1.12 -24.32
CA LYS A 119 -2.40 -0.75 -24.98
C LYS A 119 -3.24 0.22 -24.14
N LEU A 120 -2.58 1.12 -23.44
CA LEU A 120 -3.20 2.17 -22.67
C LEU A 120 -3.48 3.37 -23.58
N GLN A 121 -4.71 3.81 -23.60
CA GLN A 121 -5.06 5.05 -24.33
C GLN A 121 -4.81 6.24 -23.40
N PRO A 122 -3.90 7.18 -23.74
CA PRO A 122 -3.77 8.41 -22.98
C PRO A 122 -5.04 9.24 -23.15
N ASN A 123 -5.89 9.22 -22.14
CA ASN A 123 -7.07 10.06 -22.09
C ASN A 123 -6.82 11.24 -21.15
N PRO A 124 -6.78 12.48 -21.66
CA PRO A 124 -6.54 13.66 -20.80
C PRO A 124 -7.58 13.84 -19.68
N LYS A 125 -8.76 13.25 -19.85
CA LYS A 125 -9.85 13.31 -18.86
C LYS A 125 -9.78 12.19 -17.83
N GLU A 126 -8.99 11.17 -18.08
CA GLU A 126 -8.79 10.06 -17.13
C GLU A 126 -7.46 10.21 -16.41
N HIS A 127 -7.53 10.25 -15.11
CA HIS A 127 -6.33 10.25 -14.29
C HIS A 127 -5.86 8.81 -14.09
N LEU A 128 -4.81 8.42 -14.81
CA LEU A 128 -4.17 7.12 -14.62
C LEU A 128 -3.48 7.10 -13.27
N ILE A 129 -3.75 6.04 -12.52
CA ILE A 129 -3.20 5.88 -11.16
C ILE A 129 -1.75 5.43 -11.28
N SER A 130 -0.82 6.23 -10.76
CA SER A 130 0.61 5.95 -10.79
C SER A 130 0.96 4.56 -10.25
N GLN A 131 0.26 4.12 -9.21
CA GLN A 131 0.43 2.80 -8.59
C GLN A 131 0.09 1.65 -9.56
N GLN A 132 -0.96 1.82 -10.37
CA GLN A 132 -1.33 0.82 -11.38
C GLN A 132 -0.27 0.75 -12.50
N LEU A 133 0.16 1.90 -12.99
CA LEU A 133 1.19 1.98 -14.03
C LEU A 133 2.50 1.38 -13.55
N LEU A 134 2.90 1.68 -12.34
CA LEU A 134 4.12 1.13 -11.73
C LEU A 134 4.03 -0.40 -11.57
N THR A 135 2.86 -0.90 -11.17
CA THR A 135 2.63 -2.35 -11.06
C THR A 135 2.76 -3.05 -12.41
N LEU A 136 2.22 -2.45 -13.48
CA LEU A 136 2.37 -2.98 -14.84
C LEU A 136 3.84 -3.04 -15.26
N GLU A 137 4.59 -1.96 -15.05
CA GLU A 137 5.99 -1.87 -15.42
C GLU A 137 6.86 -2.88 -14.68
N VAL A 138 6.70 -2.97 -13.36
CA VAL A 138 7.44 -3.93 -12.52
C VAL A 138 7.10 -5.37 -12.90
N THR A 139 5.82 -5.66 -13.13
CA THR A 139 5.36 -7.00 -13.50
C THR A 139 5.92 -7.41 -14.87
N ASP A 140 5.88 -6.50 -15.85
CA ASP A 140 6.42 -6.77 -17.20
C ASP A 140 7.91 -7.07 -17.16
N LYS A 141 8.69 -6.28 -16.42
CA LYS A 141 10.13 -6.51 -16.25
C LYS A 141 10.40 -7.84 -15.54
N ALA A 142 9.66 -8.18 -14.50
CA ALA A 142 9.79 -9.45 -13.80
C ALA A 142 9.48 -10.63 -14.72
N ILE A 143 8.42 -10.55 -15.53
CA ILE A 143 8.03 -11.61 -16.47
C ILE A 143 9.06 -11.76 -17.59
N LYS A 144 9.63 -10.68 -18.11
CA LYS A 144 10.67 -10.74 -19.15
C LYS A 144 11.91 -11.51 -18.73
N SER A 145 12.20 -11.56 -17.44
CA SER A 145 13.31 -12.36 -16.90
C SER A 145 12.99 -13.86 -16.80
N THR A 146 11.75 -14.26 -17.03
CA THR A 146 11.27 -15.65 -16.92
C THR A 146 11.17 -16.32 -18.29
N LYS A 147 10.89 -17.64 -18.28
CA LYS A 147 10.57 -18.42 -19.47
C LYS A 147 9.04 -18.59 -19.67
N LEU A 148 8.24 -17.74 -19.04
CA LEU A 148 6.78 -17.77 -19.18
C LEU A 148 6.38 -17.46 -20.63
N GLN A 149 5.42 -18.23 -21.13
CA GLN A 149 4.88 -18.09 -22.48
C GLN A 149 3.41 -17.65 -22.41
N GLU A 150 2.99 -16.97 -23.44
CA GLU A 150 1.58 -16.57 -23.59
C GLU A 150 0.67 -17.81 -23.58
N GLY A 151 -0.46 -17.70 -22.91
CA GLY A 151 -1.43 -18.81 -22.80
C GLY A 151 -1.21 -19.81 -21.67
N GLN A 152 -0.15 -19.65 -20.87
CA GLN A 152 0.03 -20.47 -19.68
C GLN A 152 -0.92 -20.06 -18.54
N ASN A 153 -1.32 -21.05 -17.72
CA ASN A 153 -2.11 -20.78 -16.52
C ASN A 153 -1.24 -20.08 -15.46
N VAL A 154 -1.52 -18.83 -15.21
CA VAL A 154 -0.81 -18.00 -14.23
C VAL A 154 -1.83 -17.36 -13.29
N ALA A 155 -1.62 -17.53 -11.97
CA ALA A 155 -2.35 -16.77 -10.98
C ALA A 155 -1.66 -15.43 -10.75
N VAL A 156 -2.44 -14.35 -10.76
CA VAL A 156 -1.94 -12.99 -10.47
C VAL A 156 -2.48 -12.56 -9.12
N LEU A 157 -1.56 -12.28 -8.19
CA LEU A 157 -1.88 -11.81 -6.85
C LEU A 157 -1.27 -10.43 -6.67
N VAL A 158 -2.10 -9.41 -6.49
CA VAL A 158 -1.67 -8.02 -6.31
C VAL A 158 -2.07 -7.59 -4.90
N ALA A 159 -1.08 -7.15 -4.11
CA ALA A 159 -1.31 -6.51 -2.83
C ALA A 159 -1.06 -5.01 -3.00
N MET A 160 -2.09 -4.22 -2.76
CA MET A 160 -2.06 -2.77 -2.90
C MET A 160 -2.73 -2.12 -1.69
N GLU A 161 -2.19 -0.99 -1.27
CA GLU A 161 -2.86 -0.12 -0.32
C GLU A 161 -3.78 0.87 -1.05
N THR A 162 -4.64 1.54 -0.29
CA THR A 162 -5.54 2.55 -0.85
C THR A 162 -4.72 3.72 -1.43
N GLU A 163 -4.94 3.99 -2.71
CA GLU A 163 -4.31 5.11 -3.39
C GLU A 163 -5.00 6.43 -2.98
N LEU A 164 -4.32 7.18 -2.14
CA LEU A 164 -4.85 8.45 -1.63
C LEU A 164 -4.98 9.53 -2.72
N GLU A 165 -4.19 9.47 -3.77
CA GLU A 165 -4.28 10.42 -4.89
C GLU A 165 -5.63 10.32 -5.61
N ILE A 166 -6.19 9.13 -5.73
CA ILE A 166 -7.49 8.93 -6.37
C ILE A 166 -8.61 9.59 -5.57
N HIS A 167 -8.53 9.52 -4.24
CA HIS A 167 -9.50 10.18 -3.38
C HIS A 167 -9.38 11.70 -3.45
N ARG A 168 -8.15 12.21 -3.51
CA ARG A 168 -7.89 13.64 -3.68
C ARG A 168 -8.35 14.12 -5.05
N PHE A 169 -8.09 13.36 -6.09
CA PHE A 169 -8.54 13.69 -7.45
C PHE A 169 -10.07 13.71 -7.53
N ARG A 170 -10.74 12.67 -7.05
CA ARG A 170 -12.21 12.61 -7.01
C ARG A 170 -12.81 13.73 -6.17
N GLY A 171 -12.20 14.05 -5.04
CA GLY A 171 -12.60 15.17 -4.21
C GLY A 171 -12.50 16.51 -4.93
N ARG A 172 -11.44 16.71 -5.74
CA ARG A 172 -11.26 17.94 -6.53
C ARG A 172 -12.22 18.03 -7.72
N VAL A 173 -12.43 16.93 -8.44
CA VAL A 173 -13.37 16.89 -9.57
C VAL A 173 -14.80 17.17 -9.12
N ASN A 174 -15.17 16.68 -7.95
CA ASN A 174 -16.52 16.89 -7.43
C ASN A 174 -16.65 18.17 -6.61
N LEU A 175 -15.54 18.81 -6.22
CA LEU A 175 -15.56 19.96 -5.32
C LEU A 175 -16.21 21.17 -5.98
N SER A 176 -15.86 21.51 -7.21
CA SER A 176 -16.49 22.60 -7.95
C SER A 176 -18.00 22.38 -8.09
N THR A 177 -18.40 21.19 -8.52
CA THR A 177 -19.83 20.85 -8.64
C THR A 177 -20.55 20.87 -7.28
N GLN A 178 -19.89 20.42 -6.21
CA GLN A 178 -20.46 20.48 -4.87
C GLN A 178 -20.58 21.92 -4.36
N ILE A 179 -19.58 22.75 -4.62
CA ILE A 179 -19.59 24.18 -4.27
C ILE A 179 -20.72 24.89 -5.02
N GLU A 180 -20.82 24.71 -6.33
CA GLU A 180 -21.89 25.28 -7.15
C GLU A 180 -23.27 24.87 -6.64
N TYR A 181 -23.44 23.59 -6.32
CA TYR A 181 -24.71 23.08 -5.76
C TYR A 181 -25.03 23.71 -4.41
N SER A 182 -24.04 23.77 -3.51
CA SER A 182 -24.23 24.35 -2.18
C SER A 182 -24.51 25.85 -2.22
N LEU A 183 -23.84 26.57 -3.11
CA LEU A 183 -24.05 28.01 -3.30
C LEU A 183 -25.46 28.29 -3.87
N LYS A 184 -25.86 27.51 -4.87
CA LYS A 184 -27.20 27.62 -5.45
C LYS A 184 -28.29 27.29 -4.43
N GLU A 185 -28.07 26.29 -3.59
CA GLU A 185 -28.99 25.94 -2.49
C GLU A 185 -29.05 27.05 -1.42
N ALA A 186 -27.95 27.75 -1.21
CA ALA A 186 -27.87 28.93 -0.34
C ALA A 186 -28.41 30.22 -1.00
N GLY A 187 -28.84 30.19 -2.26
CA GLY A 187 -29.32 31.36 -3.00
C GLY A 187 -28.21 32.34 -3.39
N ILE A 188 -26.96 31.86 -3.48
CA ILE A 188 -25.81 32.66 -3.88
C ILE A 188 -25.47 32.33 -5.32
N ASP A 189 -25.66 33.27 -6.22
CA ASP A 189 -25.21 33.19 -7.61
C ASP A 189 -23.82 33.83 -7.74
N LEU A 190 -22.82 33.06 -8.14
CA LEU A 190 -21.50 33.57 -8.44
C LEU A 190 -21.45 34.14 -9.85
N SER A 191 -20.84 35.31 -10.00
CA SER A 191 -20.52 35.86 -11.31
C SER A 191 -19.44 35.03 -12.02
N ASP A 192 -19.39 35.11 -13.35
CA ASP A 192 -18.41 34.38 -14.17
C ASP A 192 -16.95 34.63 -13.74
N ALA A 193 -16.65 35.79 -13.14
CA ALA A 193 -15.33 36.14 -12.63
C ALA A 193 -15.01 35.46 -11.28
N GLU A 194 -15.99 35.00 -10.53
CA GLU A 194 -15.84 34.37 -9.22
C GLU A 194 -15.85 32.83 -9.33
N GLN A 195 -16.16 32.31 -10.54
CA GLN A 195 -16.16 30.86 -10.81
C GLN A 195 -14.78 30.32 -11.21
N HIS A 196 -13.78 31.18 -11.41
CA HIS A 196 -12.40 30.86 -11.76
C HIS A 196 -11.45 31.23 -10.64
#